data_e26f503b1e01d32feae26ca3368bbaf1
#
_entry.id   e26f503b1e01d32feae26ca3368bbaf1
#
_cell.length_a   1.000
_cell.length_b   1.000
_cell.length_c   1.000
_cell.angle_alpha   90.00
_cell.angle_beta   90.00
_cell.angle_gamma   90.00
#
_symmetry.space_group_name_H-M   'P 1'
#
loop_
_entity.id
_entity.type
_entity.pdbx_description
1 polymer ?
#
loop_
_entity_poly.entity_id
_entity_poly.type
_entity_poly.pdbx_seq_one_letter_code
_entity_poly.pdbx_strand_id
1 'polypeptide(L)'
;MNYQLPIRKPVPRPDGEGSVQVHLDPSMRIDTAKVFAVYGKGGIGKSTTSSNLSVAFAKLGKRVLQIGCDPKHDSTFTLTKRMIPTVIDVLEGVNFHTEELRPEDFMVEGFGGVMCVEAGGPPAGTGCGGYVGGQTVKLLKEHHLLEDT
;
A
#
# COMPACT_ATOMS: atom_id res chain seq x y z
N MET A 1 -11.26 -12.77 -15.87
CA MET A 1 -10.98 -13.84 -14.90
C MET A 1 -11.12 -13.26 -13.51
N ASN A 2 -12.22 -13.61 -12.81
CA ASN A 2 -12.41 -13.20 -11.42
C ASN A 2 -11.51 -14.07 -10.53
N TYR A 3 -10.37 -13.56 -10.12
CA TYR A 3 -9.59 -14.17 -9.07
C TYR A 3 -10.26 -13.85 -7.72
N GLN A 4 -11.18 -14.69 -7.29
CA GLN A 4 -11.56 -14.73 -5.89
C GLN A 4 -10.40 -15.42 -5.15
N LEU A 5 -9.66 -14.65 -4.35
CA LEU A 5 -8.75 -15.26 -3.39
C LEU A 5 -9.58 -16.17 -2.47
N PRO A 6 -9.18 -17.45 -2.31
CA PRO A 6 -9.89 -18.33 -1.41
C PRO A 6 -9.81 -17.72 0.00
N ILE A 7 -10.98 -17.44 0.57
CA ILE A 7 -11.10 -17.06 1.99
C ILE A 7 -10.56 -18.26 2.77
N ARG A 8 -9.34 -18.17 3.28
CA ARG A 8 -8.80 -19.18 4.17
C ARG A 8 -9.65 -19.17 5.43
N LYS A 9 -10.31 -20.29 5.70
CA LYS A 9 -10.98 -20.49 7.00
C LYS A 9 -9.93 -20.29 8.09
N PRO A 10 -10.26 -19.58 9.18
CA PRO A 10 -9.35 -19.41 10.31
C PRO A 10 -8.90 -20.79 10.80
N VAL A 11 -7.61 -20.99 10.93
CA VAL A 11 -7.08 -22.21 11.55
C VAL A 11 -7.28 -22.05 13.05
N PRO A 12 -8.03 -22.94 13.72
CA PRO A 12 -8.20 -22.88 15.17
C PRO A 12 -6.81 -22.95 15.83
N ARG A 13 -6.53 -22.06 16.78
CA ARG A 13 -5.36 -22.20 17.63
C ARG A 13 -5.51 -23.41 18.55
N PRO A 14 -4.43 -24.12 18.87
CA PRO A 14 -4.46 -25.30 19.74
C PRO A 14 -5.02 -25.01 21.14
N ASP A 15 -5.02 -23.78 21.58
CA ASP A 15 -5.45 -23.29 22.90
C ASP A 15 -6.93 -22.88 22.96
N GLY A 16 -7.64 -22.95 21.83
CA GLY A 16 -9.08 -22.64 21.81
C GLY A 16 -9.45 -21.18 22.04
N GLU A 17 -8.49 -20.27 22.23
CA GLU A 17 -8.77 -18.86 22.41
C GLU A 17 -8.72 -18.09 21.08
N GLY A 18 -9.91 -17.63 20.68
CA GLY A 18 -10.11 -16.49 19.80
C GLY A 18 -9.76 -16.68 18.34
N SER A 19 -10.73 -17.06 17.53
CA SER A 19 -10.67 -16.77 16.10
C SER A 19 -10.77 -15.27 15.88
N VAL A 20 -9.72 -14.63 15.36
CA VAL A 20 -9.80 -13.25 14.85
C VAL A 20 -10.66 -13.29 13.58
N GLN A 21 -11.89 -12.79 13.67
CA GLN A 21 -12.72 -12.57 12.50
C GLN A 21 -12.19 -11.31 11.78
N VAL A 22 -11.54 -11.50 10.63
CA VAL A 22 -11.18 -10.40 9.76
C VAL A 22 -12.41 -10.06 8.92
N HIS A 23 -13.09 -8.97 9.28
CA HIS A 23 -14.11 -8.40 8.41
C HIS A 23 -13.38 -7.61 7.30
N LEU A 24 -13.39 -8.16 6.09
CA LEU A 24 -12.91 -7.43 4.92
C LEU A 24 -13.98 -6.40 4.56
N ASP A 25 -13.61 -5.12 4.66
CA ASP A 25 -14.45 -4.04 4.17
C ASP A 25 -14.54 -4.13 2.64
N PRO A 26 -15.73 -4.29 2.05
CA PRO A 26 -15.89 -4.35 0.60
C PRO A 26 -15.36 -3.11 -0.12
N SER A 27 -15.32 -1.94 0.55
CA SER A 27 -14.78 -0.70 0.00
C SER A 27 -13.27 -0.78 -0.27
N MET A 28 -12.58 -1.73 0.39
CA MET A 28 -11.15 -1.98 0.22
C MET A 28 -10.80 -2.85 -0.99
N ARG A 29 -11.79 -3.40 -1.67
CA ARG A 29 -11.58 -4.22 -2.85
C ARG A 29 -11.09 -3.37 -4.02
N ILE A 30 -10.01 -3.78 -4.67
CA ILE A 30 -9.46 -3.16 -5.87
C ILE A 30 -9.77 -4.08 -7.04
N ASP A 31 -10.71 -3.69 -7.90
CA ASP A 31 -11.16 -4.47 -9.06
C ASP A 31 -10.59 -3.92 -10.38
N THR A 32 -10.05 -2.72 -10.36
CA THR A 32 -9.59 -1.98 -11.55
C THR A 32 -8.12 -2.20 -11.88
N ALA A 33 -7.34 -2.80 -10.97
CA ALA A 33 -5.92 -3.02 -11.10
C ALA A 33 -5.52 -4.46 -10.76
N LYS A 34 -4.39 -4.92 -11.32
CA LYS A 34 -3.74 -6.15 -10.85
C LYS A 34 -2.90 -5.83 -9.62
N VAL A 35 -3.22 -6.45 -8.50
CA VAL A 35 -2.54 -6.22 -7.22
C VAL A 35 -1.55 -7.35 -6.93
N PHE A 36 -0.31 -6.98 -6.65
CA PHE A 36 0.75 -7.88 -6.19
C PHE A 36 1.16 -7.50 -4.78
N ALA A 37 1.03 -8.41 -3.84
CA ALA A 37 1.49 -8.21 -2.47
C ALA A 37 2.83 -8.92 -2.25
N VAL A 38 3.86 -8.17 -1.90
CA VAL A 38 5.18 -8.68 -1.55
C VAL A 38 5.34 -8.61 -0.03
N TYR A 39 5.37 -9.76 0.62
CA TYR A 39 5.48 -9.84 2.07
C TYR A 39 6.52 -10.87 2.51
N GLY A 40 6.96 -10.78 3.73
CA GLY A 40 7.94 -11.68 4.32
C GLY A 40 8.69 -11.01 5.48
N LYS A 41 9.64 -11.74 6.06
CA LYS A 41 10.46 -11.27 7.19
C LYS A 41 11.27 -10.02 6.81
N GLY A 42 11.56 -9.17 7.79
CA GLY A 42 12.45 -8.01 7.61
C GLY A 42 13.84 -8.40 7.09
N GLY A 43 14.42 -7.58 6.23
CA GLY A 43 15.79 -7.74 5.73
C GLY A 43 16.01 -8.75 4.61
N ILE A 44 14.97 -9.44 4.13
CA ILE A 44 15.11 -10.45 3.05
C ILE A 44 15.11 -9.90 1.62
N GLY A 45 15.05 -8.58 1.46
CA GLY A 45 15.09 -7.92 0.14
C GLY A 45 13.73 -7.63 -0.49
N LYS A 46 12.64 -7.56 0.29
CA LYS A 46 11.29 -7.24 -0.24
C LYS A 46 11.25 -5.95 -1.04
N SER A 47 11.74 -4.85 -0.47
CA SER A 47 11.73 -3.53 -1.13
C SER A 47 12.56 -3.54 -2.41
N THR A 48 13.72 -4.20 -2.40
CA THR A 48 14.55 -4.38 -3.60
C THR A 48 13.82 -5.17 -4.68
N THR A 49 13.19 -6.28 -4.31
CA THR A 49 12.42 -7.12 -5.25
C THR A 49 11.23 -6.34 -5.82
N SER A 50 10.46 -5.65 -4.97
CA SER A 50 9.30 -4.85 -5.39
C SER A 50 9.71 -3.75 -6.37
N SER A 51 10.80 -3.01 -6.07
CA SER A 51 11.28 -1.93 -6.94
C SER A 51 11.74 -2.45 -8.30
N ASN A 52 12.48 -3.57 -8.34
CA ASN A 52 12.90 -4.17 -9.61
C ASN A 52 11.71 -4.69 -10.42
N LEU A 53 10.73 -5.31 -9.77
CA LEU A 53 9.52 -5.80 -10.42
C LEU A 53 8.69 -4.64 -11.00
N SER A 54 8.53 -3.57 -10.24
CA SER A 54 7.83 -2.35 -10.68
C SER A 54 8.46 -1.74 -11.92
N VAL A 55 9.80 -1.62 -11.93
CA VAL A 55 10.54 -1.12 -13.10
C VAL A 55 10.40 -2.08 -14.30
N ALA A 56 10.42 -3.38 -14.07
CA ALA A 56 10.23 -4.36 -15.14
C ALA A 56 8.85 -4.22 -15.78
N PHE A 57 7.79 -4.08 -15.00
CA PHE A 57 6.45 -3.84 -15.55
C PHE A 57 6.35 -2.48 -16.27
N ALA A 58 6.94 -1.43 -15.73
CA ALA A 58 6.96 -0.13 -16.39
C ALA A 58 7.68 -0.19 -17.75
N LYS A 59 8.81 -0.91 -17.84
CA LYS A 59 9.50 -1.17 -19.12
C LYS A 59 8.67 -1.98 -20.12
N LEU A 60 7.72 -2.77 -19.66
CA LEU A 60 6.75 -3.47 -20.50
C LEU A 60 5.54 -2.59 -20.87
N GLY A 61 5.62 -1.29 -20.63
CA GLY A 61 4.57 -0.32 -20.97
C GLY A 61 3.36 -0.36 -20.03
N LYS A 62 3.50 -0.94 -18.83
CA LYS A 62 2.42 -0.93 -17.83
C LYS A 62 2.49 0.32 -16.97
N ARG A 63 1.32 0.85 -16.61
CA ARG A 63 1.22 1.85 -15.54
C ARG A 63 1.41 1.12 -14.20
N VAL A 64 2.35 1.57 -13.41
CA VAL A 64 2.72 0.90 -12.16
C VAL A 64 2.64 1.90 -11.01
N LEU A 65 1.92 1.51 -9.96
CA LEU A 65 1.90 2.17 -8.67
C LEU A 65 2.53 1.25 -7.64
N GLN A 66 3.65 1.68 -7.05
CA GLN A 66 4.28 0.99 -5.93
C GLN A 66 3.87 1.66 -4.62
N ILE A 67 3.24 0.89 -3.74
CA ILE A 67 2.85 1.34 -2.40
C ILE A 67 3.80 0.70 -1.38
N GLY A 68 4.58 1.53 -0.71
CA GLY A 68 5.39 1.13 0.43
C GLY A 68 4.54 1.07 1.70
N CYS A 69 4.69 0.01 2.47
CA CYS A 69 4.03 -0.16 3.76
C CYS A 69 5.06 -0.67 4.77
N ASP A 70 6.06 0.15 5.05
CA ASP A 70 7.13 -0.12 6.00
C ASP A 70 7.18 0.98 7.07
N PRO A 71 7.29 0.65 8.36
CA PRO A 71 7.47 1.66 9.42
C PRO A 71 8.68 2.60 9.24
N LYS A 72 9.67 2.20 8.44
CA LYS A 72 10.83 3.03 8.10
C LYS A 72 10.59 4.01 6.95
N HIS A 73 9.47 3.85 6.23
CA HIS A 73 9.07 4.69 5.09
C HIS A 73 10.12 4.77 3.96
N ASP A 74 10.88 3.69 3.75
CA ASP A 74 11.98 3.64 2.78
C ASP A 74 11.77 2.63 1.64
N SER A 75 10.58 2.05 1.54
CA SER A 75 10.28 1.00 0.56
C SER A 75 10.43 1.47 -0.89
N THR A 76 10.15 2.75 -1.15
CA THR A 76 10.25 3.36 -2.49
C THR A 76 11.54 4.14 -2.72
N PHE A 77 12.41 4.24 -1.72
CA PHE A 77 13.65 5.03 -1.77
C PHE A 77 14.54 4.69 -2.97
N THR A 78 14.63 3.42 -3.33
CA THR A 78 15.43 2.97 -4.50
C THR A 78 14.95 3.60 -5.80
N LEU A 79 13.66 3.85 -5.94
CA LEU A 79 13.03 4.44 -7.12
C LEU A 79 13.07 5.97 -7.09
N THR A 80 12.82 6.57 -5.93
CA THR A 80 12.64 8.01 -5.77
C THR A 80 13.95 8.76 -5.46
N LYS A 81 14.98 8.04 -4.98
CA LYS A 81 16.27 8.57 -4.50
C LYS A 81 16.16 9.58 -3.36
N ARG A 82 14.99 9.64 -2.73
CA ARG A 82 14.72 10.46 -1.55
C ARG A 82 13.60 9.83 -0.72
N MET A 83 13.51 10.22 0.53
CA MET A 83 12.33 9.94 1.33
C MET A 83 11.17 10.79 0.80
N ILE A 84 10.00 10.19 0.67
CA ILE A 84 8.79 10.89 0.24
C ILE A 84 7.82 11.02 1.41
N PRO A 85 6.91 12.01 1.40
CA PRO A 85 5.89 12.13 2.43
C PRO A 85 5.06 10.86 2.52
N THR A 86 4.69 10.46 3.73
CA THR A 86 3.78 9.33 3.91
C THR A 86 2.33 9.79 3.84
N VAL A 87 1.44 8.89 3.43
CA VAL A 87 -0.01 9.17 3.41
C VAL A 87 -0.50 9.57 4.80
N ILE A 88 -0.01 8.92 5.85
CA ILE A 88 -0.44 9.28 7.21
C ILE A 88 0.02 10.69 7.59
N ASP A 89 1.26 11.07 7.31
CA ASP A 89 1.77 12.40 7.62
C ASP A 89 0.95 13.50 6.93
N VAL A 90 0.62 13.31 5.64
CA VAL A 90 -0.19 14.29 4.91
C VAL A 90 -1.64 14.34 5.38
N LEU A 91 -2.23 13.19 5.73
CA LEU A 91 -3.58 13.13 6.29
C LEU A 91 -3.65 13.84 7.67
N GLU A 92 -2.67 13.62 8.53
CA GLU A 92 -2.57 14.32 9.81
C GLU A 92 -2.42 15.83 9.62
N GLY A 93 -1.65 16.25 8.62
CA GLY A 93 -1.44 17.66 8.28
C GLY A 93 -2.72 18.41 7.91
N VAL A 94 -3.72 17.72 7.36
CA VAL A 94 -5.05 18.28 6.99
C VAL A 94 -6.18 17.79 7.92
N ASN A 95 -5.84 17.28 9.12
CA ASN A 95 -6.83 16.74 10.06
C ASN A 95 -7.77 15.70 9.42
N PHE A 96 -7.23 14.87 8.52
CA PHE A 96 -7.96 13.84 7.75
C PHE A 96 -9.05 14.37 6.80
N HIS A 97 -8.97 15.65 6.41
CA HIS A 97 -9.80 16.23 5.35
C HIS A 97 -9.21 15.87 3.98
N THR A 98 -9.57 14.70 3.45
CA THR A 98 -8.99 14.15 2.20
C THR A 98 -9.28 15.03 0.98
N GLU A 99 -10.34 15.81 1.00
CA GLU A 99 -10.73 16.77 -0.04
C GLU A 99 -9.73 17.93 -0.22
N GLU A 100 -8.89 18.18 0.77
CA GLU A 100 -7.84 19.21 0.69
C GLU A 100 -6.55 18.69 0.04
N LEU A 101 -6.40 17.36 -0.07
CA LEU A 101 -5.20 16.72 -0.62
C LEU A 101 -5.25 16.61 -2.14
N ARG A 102 -4.08 16.76 -2.75
CA ARG A 102 -3.86 16.47 -4.16
C ARG A 102 -2.93 15.27 -4.31
N PRO A 103 -2.99 14.54 -5.43
CA PRO A 103 -2.07 13.42 -5.65
C PRO A 103 -0.58 13.78 -5.46
N GLU A 104 -0.19 14.99 -5.83
CA GLU A 104 1.20 15.48 -5.71
C GLU A 104 1.68 15.60 -4.26
N ASP A 105 0.78 15.67 -3.29
CA ASP A 105 1.13 15.80 -1.87
C ASP A 105 1.67 14.49 -1.29
N PHE A 106 1.25 13.33 -1.84
CA PHE A 106 1.60 12.01 -1.31
C PHE A 106 2.11 11.02 -2.37
N MET A 107 2.10 11.37 -3.64
CA MET A 107 2.51 10.51 -4.74
C MET A 107 3.65 11.16 -5.53
N VAL A 108 4.70 10.40 -5.79
CA VAL A 108 5.91 10.88 -6.46
C VAL A 108 6.26 9.94 -7.61
N GLU A 109 6.59 10.48 -8.76
CA GLU A 109 7.16 9.70 -9.85
C GLU A 109 8.59 9.30 -9.53
N GLY A 110 8.86 8.01 -9.61
CA GLY A 110 10.17 7.41 -9.43
C GLY A 110 10.79 6.94 -10.74
N PHE A 111 11.89 6.23 -10.63
CA PHE A 111 12.63 5.72 -11.77
C PHE A 111 11.75 4.89 -12.71
N GLY A 112 11.88 5.15 -14.02
CA GLY A 112 11.16 4.42 -15.07
C GLY A 112 9.68 4.76 -15.18
N GLY A 113 9.21 5.86 -14.57
CA GLY A 113 7.80 6.27 -14.60
C GLY A 113 6.93 5.50 -13.59
N VAL A 114 7.55 4.80 -12.63
CA VAL A 114 6.82 4.15 -11.55
C VAL A 114 6.30 5.21 -10.59
N MET A 115 5.00 5.25 -10.37
CA MET A 115 4.41 6.10 -9.34
C MET A 115 4.62 5.47 -7.98
N CYS A 116 5.05 6.26 -7.01
CA CYS A 116 5.46 5.81 -5.68
C CYS A 116 4.62 6.49 -4.60
N VAL A 117 4.14 5.69 -3.66
CA VAL A 117 3.41 6.13 -2.47
C VAL A 117 3.98 5.39 -1.26
N GLU A 118 4.19 6.09 -0.15
CA GLU A 118 4.50 5.48 1.15
C GLU A 118 3.29 5.63 2.07
N ALA A 119 2.77 4.50 2.53
CA ALA A 119 1.62 4.51 3.43
C ALA A 119 1.97 5.10 4.79
N GLY A 120 3.17 4.86 5.26
CA GLY A 120 3.62 5.23 6.60
C GLY A 120 3.43 4.12 7.63
N GLY A 121 3.76 4.43 8.86
CA GLY A 121 3.50 3.57 10.02
C GLY A 121 2.32 4.10 10.85
N PRO A 122 1.65 3.25 11.62
CA PRO A 122 0.65 3.72 12.55
C PRO A 122 1.31 4.64 13.61
N PRO A 123 0.65 5.72 14.01
CA PRO A 123 1.11 6.53 15.14
C PRO A 123 1.37 5.67 16.37
N ALA A 124 2.35 6.03 17.17
CA ALA A 124 2.71 5.28 18.37
C ALA A 124 1.48 5.04 19.27
N GLY A 125 1.20 3.77 19.57
CA GLY A 125 0.07 3.38 20.42
C GLY A 125 -1.30 3.26 19.73
N THR A 126 -1.41 3.45 18.40
CA THR A 126 -2.71 3.50 17.71
C THR A 126 -3.07 2.28 16.86
N GLY A 127 -2.38 1.16 16.98
CA GLY A 127 -2.83 -0.08 16.34
C GLY A 127 -1.92 -0.65 15.26
N CYS A 128 -2.46 -1.50 14.39
CA CYS A 128 -1.68 -2.24 13.41
C CYS A 128 -1.56 -1.52 12.05
N GLY A 129 -0.54 -1.90 11.27
CA GLY A 129 -0.33 -1.37 9.91
C GLY A 129 -1.51 -1.54 8.93
N GLY A 130 -2.47 -2.40 9.27
CA GLY A 130 -3.68 -2.58 8.48
C GLY A 130 -4.56 -1.33 8.39
N TYR A 131 -4.62 -0.53 9.44
CA TYR A 131 -5.32 0.75 9.43
C TYR A 131 -4.72 1.71 8.39
N VAL A 132 -3.38 1.86 8.42
CA VAL A 132 -2.66 2.76 7.52
C VAL A 132 -2.79 2.33 6.05
N GLY A 133 -2.66 1.03 5.79
CA GLY A 133 -2.91 0.48 4.46
C GLY A 133 -4.34 0.75 3.96
N GLY A 134 -5.32 0.65 4.86
CA GLY A 134 -6.70 0.98 4.59
C GLY A 134 -6.92 2.44 4.19
N GLN A 135 -6.39 3.37 4.96
CA GLN A 135 -6.46 4.79 4.65
C GLN A 135 -5.79 5.12 3.32
N THR A 136 -4.64 4.50 3.05
CA THR A 136 -3.93 4.66 1.77
C THR A 136 -4.79 4.19 0.59
N VAL A 137 -5.37 2.99 0.65
CA VAL A 137 -6.23 2.48 -0.44
C VAL A 137 -7.47 3.35 -0.62
N LYS A 138 -8.07 3.83 0.47
CA LYS A 138 -9.23 4.73 0.42
C LYS A 138 -8.87 6.03 -0.31
N LEU A 139 -7.79 6.69 0.08
CA LEU A 139 -7.32 7.92 -0.54
C LEU A 139 -7.03 7.74 -2.04
N LEU A 140 -6.33 6.66 -2.40
CA LEU A 140 -6.03 6.35 -3.79
C LEU A 140 -7.30 6.13 -4.64
N LYS A 141 -8.35 5.53 -4.06
CA LYS A 141 -9.65 5.36 -4.73
C LYS A 141 -10.39 6.67 -4.89
N GLU A 142 -10.42 7.51 -3.86
CA GLU A 142 -11.07 8.84 -3.90
C GLU A 142 -10.48 9.71 -5.00
N HIS A 143 -9.18 9.57 -5.27
CA HIS A 143 -8.48 10.28 -6.35
C HIS A 143 -8.42 9.50 -7.68
N HIS A 144 -9.14 8.39 -7.84
CA HIS A 144 -9.16 7.55 -9.05
C HIS A 144 -7.77 7.06 -9.53
N LEU A 145 -6.81 6.93 -8.62
CA LEU A 145 -5.42 6.60 -8.94
C LEU A 145 -5.18 5.10 -9.16
N LEU A 146 -6.17 4.27 -8.86
CA LEU A 146 -6.11 2.81 -9.06
C LEU A 146 -6.74 2.37 -10.37
N GLU A 147 -7.32 3.28 -11.13
CA GLU A 147 -7.91 2.99 -12.43
C GLU A 147 -6.80 2.85 -13.47
N ASP A 148 -6.88 1.83 -14.30
CA ASP A 148 -5.91 1.53 -15.38
C ASP A 148 -4.46 1.26 -14.93
N THR A 149 -4.28 0.82 -13.70
CA THR A 149 -2.95 0.53 -13.14
C THR A 149 -2.60 -0.96 -13.24
#